data_49d137582bacef4df6e4144acde20f70
#
_entry.id   49d137582bacef4df6e4144acde20f70
#
_cell.length_a   1.000
_cell.length_b   1.000
_cell.length_c   1.000
_cell.angle_alpha   90.00
_cell.angle_beta   90.00
_cell.angle_gamma   90.00
#
_symmetry.space_group_name_H-M   'P 1'
#
loop_
_entity.id
_entity.type
_entity.pdbx_description
1 polymer ?
#
loop_
_entity_poly.entity_id
_entity_poly.type
_entity_poly.pdbx_seq_one_letter_code
_entity_poly.pdbx_strand_id
1 'polypeptide(L)'
;MKQIMVLAVTATLAFPIGAQAQDAAAGEAAVKKAGCLKCHSVSSDKDGPSFKKSAAKYKGEPGKVEAFLKSGKEKHPVVKSDADLKNIVAYVLSR
;
A
#
# COMPACT_ATOMS: atom_id res chain seq x y z
N MET A 1 -2.79 -17.43 57.66
CA MET A 1 -2.61 -16.27 56.74
C MET A 1 -2.66 -16.74 55.31
N LYS A 2 -3.74 -16.39 54.64
CA LYS A 2 -3.90 -16.75 53.22
C LYS A 2 -3.25 -15.68 52.37
N GLN A 3 -2.18 -16.02 51.69
CA GLN A 3 -1.60 -15.15 50.68
C GLN A 3 -2.42 -15.28 49.41
N ILE A 4 -3.04 -14.18 49.03
CA ILE A 4 -3.74 -14.08 47.75
C ILE A 4 -2.67 -13.75 46.71
N MET A 5 -2.31 -14.74 45.92
CA MET A 5 -1.48 -14.51 44.74
C MET A 5 -2.36 -13.89 43.67
N VAL A 6 -2.17 -12.60 43.46
CA VAL A 6 -2.76 -11.92 42.31
C VAL A 6 -1.88 -12.23 41.12
N LEU A 7 -2.35 -13.15 40.30
CA LEU A 7 -1.77 -13.37 38.98
C LEU A 7 -2.16 -12.19 38.08
N ALA A 8 -1.25 -11.28 37.90
CA ALA A 8 -1.39 -10.27 36.90
C ALA A 8 -1.22 -10.92 35.51
N VAL A 9 -2.34 -11.17 34.84
CA VAL A 9 -2.30 -11.58 33.44
C VAL A 9 -2.02 -10.34 32.61
N THR A 10 -0.76 -10.17 32.25
CA THR A 10 -0.41 -9.19 31.24
C THR A 10 -0.82 -9.72 29.89
N ALA A 11 -1.96 -9.28 29.40
CA ALA A 11 -2.35 -9.53 28.03
C ALA A 11 -1.43 -8.73 27.11
N THR A 12 -0.45 -9.37 26.53
CA THR A 12 0.33 -8.80 25.44
C THR A 12 -0.53 -8.83 24.19
N LEU A 13 -1.01 -7.65 23.81
CA LEU A 13 -1.65 -7.44 22.53
C LEU A 13 -0.58 -7.51 21.45
N ALA A 14 -0.41 -8.68 20.84
CA ALA A 14 0.43 -8.82 19.67
C ALA A 14 -0.32 -8.28 18.46
N PHE A 15 0.06 -7.11 17.97
CA PHE A 15 -0.41 -6.61 16.68
C PHE A 15 0.26 -7.41 15.56
N PRO A 16 -0.49 -7.93 14.58
CA PRO A 16 0.11 -8.63 13.44
C PRO A 16 0.86 -7.61 12.57
N ILE A 17 2.15 -7.47 12.78
CA ILE A 17 3.01 -6.53 12.05
C ILE A 17 3.10 -6.93 10.57
N GLY A 18 2.99 -8.22 10.24
CA GLY A 18 3.11 -8.73 8.87
C GLY A 18 2.00 -8.30 7.92
N ALA A 19 0.75 -8.13 8.41
CA ALA A 19 -0.38 -7.71 7.59
C ALA A 19 -0.37 -6.20 7.29
N GLN A 20 0.51 -5.44 7.93
CA GLN A 20 0.60 -3.99 7.82
C GLN A 20 1.97 -3.52 7.31
N ALA A 21 2.73 -4.42 6.69
CA ALA A 21 4.04 -4.11 6.12
C ALA A 21 3.95 -3.12 4.95
N GLN A 22 2.73 -2.68 4.59
CA GLN A 22 2.47 -1.65 3.61
C GLN A 22 2.57 -0.29 4.29
N ASP A 23 3.79 0.06 4.63
CA ASP A 23 4.13 1.33 5.20
C ASP A 23 3.94 2.42 4.14
N ALA A 24 3.28 3.52 4.52
CA ALA A 24 3.09 4.67 3.64
C ALA A 24 4.43 5.25 3.15
N ALA A 25 5.44 5.27 3.99
CA ALA A 25 6.77 5.72 3.62
C ALA A 25 7.43 4.79 2.59
N ALA A 26 7.28 3.47 2.75
CA ALA A 26 7.78 2.50 1.79
C ALA A 26 7.03 2.58 0.46
N GLY A 27 5.73 2.81 0.50
CA GLY A 27 4.89 3.01 -0.68
C GLY A 27 5.27 4.27 -1.45
N GLU A 28 5.47 5.37 -0.74
CA GLU A 28 5.93 6.62 -1.35
C GLU A 28 7.29 6.46 -2.01
N ALA A 29 8.24 5.82 -1.33
CA ALA A 29 9.56 5.55 -1.89
C ALA A 29 9.49 4.67 -3.14
N ALA A 30 8.67 3.63 -3.12
CA ALA A 30 8.47 2.73 -4.25
C ALA A 30 7.84 3.44 -5.45
N VAL A 31 6.86 4.31 -5.22
CA VAL A 31 6.22 5.14 -6.24
C VAL A 31 7.25 6.06 -6.91
N LYS A 32 8.10 6.71 -6.14
CA LYS A 32 9.18 7.56 -6.67
C LYS A 32 10.20 6.75 -7.47
N LYS A 33 10.64 5.62 -6.93
CA LYS A 33 11.59 4.72 -7.57
C LYS A 33 11.07 4.18 -8.90
N ALA A 34 9.80 3.82 -8.96
CA ALA A 34 9.17 3.30 -10.16
C ALA A 34 8.86 4.39 -11.21
N GLY A 35 9.05 5.66 -10.89
CA GLY A 35 8.82 6.76 -11.80
C GLY A 35 7.35 7.12 -12.01
N CYS A 36 6.47 6.70 -11.11
CA CYS A 36 5.02 6.95 -11.21
C CYS A 36 4.70 8.44 -11.26
N LEU A 37 5.45 9.26 -10.56
CA LEU A 37 5.20 10.71 -10.46
C LEU A 37 5.54 11.49 -11.73
N LYS A 38 6.11 10.84 -12.74
CA LYS A 38 6.32 11.46 -14.06
C LYS A 38 4.99 11.71 -14.78
N CYS A 39 4.02 10.82 -14.58
CA CYS A 39 2.71 10.86 -15.25
C CYS A 39 1.54 11.01 -14.29
N HIS A 40 1.76 10.79 -13.01
CA HIS A 40 0.74 10.88 -11.97
C HIS A 40 1.10 11.90 -10.89
N SER A 41 0.08 12.42 -10.23
CA SER A 41 0.19 13.22 -9.02
C SER A 41 -0.78 12.65 -7.98
N VAL A 42 -0.59 12.99 -6.71
CA VAL A 42 -1.49 12.56 -5.64
C VAL A 42 -2.89 13.14 -5.85
N SER A 43 -2.98 14.42 -6.14
CA SER A 43 -4.26 15.16 -6.15
C SER A 43 -4.66 15.73 -7.49
N SER A 44 -3.75 15.81 -8.46
CA SER A 44 -4.01 16.43 -9.76
C SER A 44 -3.81 15.44 -10.89
N ASP A 45 -4.62 15.58 -11.93
CA ASP A 45 -4.41 14.82 -13.15
C ASP A 45 -3.23 15.40 -13.93
N LYS A 46 -2.45 14.51 -14.50
CA LYS A 46 -1.34 14.80 -15.42
C LYS A 46 -1.57 13.97 -16.68
N ASP A 47 -0.53 13.31 -17.19
CA ASP A 47 -0.69 12.36 -18.30
C ASP A 47 -1.53 11.15 -17.89
N GLY A 48 -1.44 10.74 -16.62
CA GLY A 48 -2.32 9.76 -16.00
C GLY A 48 -3.24 10.38 -14.95
N PRO A 49 -4.25 9.64 -14.48
CA PRO A 49 -5.17 10.11 -13.45
C PRO A 49 -4.45 10.32 -12.13
N SER A 50 -4.98 11.20 -11.29
CA SER A 50 -4.47 11.38 -9.93
C SER A 50 -4.61 10.10 -9.12
N PHE A 51 -3.77 9.93 -8.11
CA PHE A 51 -3.90 8.79 -7.20
C PHE A 51 -5.23 8.80 -6.45
N LYS A 52 -5.76 9.98 -6.14
CA LYS A 52 -7.10 10.11 -5.55
C LYS A 52 -8.19 9.55 -6.45
N LYS A 53 -8.14 9.81 -7.74
CA LYS A 53 -9.10 9.22 -8.71
C LYS A 53 -8.94 7.71 -8.79
N SER A 54 -7.71 7.22 -8.84
CA SER A 54 -7.43 5.78 -8.88
C SER A 54 -7.91 5.10 -7.61
N ALA A 55 -7.71 5.72 -6.45
CA ALA A 55 -8.19 5.20 -5.18
C ALA A 55 -9.72 5.10 -5.15
N ALA A 56 -10.43 6.09 -5.66
CA ALA A 56 -11.89 6.08 -5.74
C ALA A 56 -12.40 5.01 -6.72
N LYS A 57 -11.75 4.90 -7.89
CA LYS A 57 -12.15 3.95 -8.94
C LYS A 57 -11.93 2.50 -8.53
N TYR A 58 -10.81 2.21 -7.87
CA TYR A 58 -10.40 0.84 -7.52
C TYR A 58 -10.54 0.52 -6.03
N LYS A 59 -11.36 1.26 -5.33
CA LYS A 59 -11.63 1.03 -3.91
C LYS A 59 -12.05 -0.41 -3.66
N GLY A 60 -11.32 -1.10 -2.77
CA GLY A 60 -11.59 -2.50 -2.47
C GLY A 60 -11.14 -3.50 -3.54
N GLU A 61 -10.42 -3.06 -4.58
CA GLU A 61 -9.99 -3.90 -5.68
C GLU A 61 -8.47 -3.83 -5.93
N PRO A 62 -7.63 -4.06 -4.91
CA PRO A 62 -6.18 -3.97 -5.06
C PRO A 62 -5.63 -4.96 -6.10
N GLY A 63 -6.24 -6.12 -6.24
CA GLY A 63 -5.82 -7.13 -7.21
C GLY A 63 -5.93 -6.67 -8.66
N LYS A 64 -6.89 -5.82 -8.99
CA LYS A 64 -7.02 -5.24 -10.32
C LYS A 64 -5.87 -4.28 -10.63
N VAL A 65 -5.50 -3.45 -9.67
CA VAL A 65 -4.38 -2.52 -9.82
C VAL A 65 -3.06 -3.28 -9.94
N GLU A 66 -2.86 -4.30 -9.11
CA GLU A 66 -1.68 -5.17 -9.21
C GLU A 66 -1.55 -5.81 -10.58
N ALA A 67 -2.63 -6.40 -11.10
CA ALA A 67 -2.65 -7.04 -12.42
C ALA A 67 -2.32 -6.04 -13.53
N PHE A 68 -2.85 -4.84 -13.47
CA PHE A 68 -2.58 -3.78 -14.43
C PHE A 68 -1.09 -3.37 -14.40
N LEU A 69 -0.53 -3.14 -13.22
CA LEU A 69 0.87 -2.73 -13.08
C LEU A 69 1.87 -3.83 -13.47
N LYS A 70 1.47 -5.09 -13.42
CA LYS A 70 2.27 -6.21 -13.92
C LYS A 70 2.19 -6.40 -15.43
N SER A 71 1.08 -5.99 -16.04
CA SER A 71 0.76 -6.35 -17.43
C SER A 71 1.51 -5.53 -18.46
N GLY A 72 1.93 -4.32 -18.14
CA GLY A 72 2.47 -3.39 -19.13
C GLY A 72 1.46 -2.90 -20.16
N LYS A 73 0.16 -3.10 -19.93
CA LYS A 73 -0.89 -2.65 -20.82
C LYS A 73 -0.85 -1.14 -21.01
N GLU A 74 -1.31 -0.69 -22.18
CA GLU A 74 -1.35 0.74 -22.53
C GLU A 74 0.01 1.44 -22.40
N LYS A 75 1.09 0.70 -22.66
CA LYS A 75 2.47 1.18 -22.53
C LYS A 75 2.82 1.64 -21.12
N HIS A 76 2.08 1.15 -20.14
CA HIS A 76 2.34 1.46 -18.73
C HIS A 76 3.62 0.76 -18.26
N PRO A 77 4.49 1.45 -17.50
CA PRO A 77 5.68 0.82 -16.93
C PRO A 77 5.31 -0.38 -16.07
N VAL A 78 6.10 -1.45 -16.19
CA VAL A 78 5.88 -2.69 -15.42
C VAL A 78 6.61 -2.59 -14.08
N VAL A 79 5.91 -2.92 -13.01
CA VAL A 79 6.51 -3.07 -11.68
C VAL A 79 6.88 -4.54 -11.48
N LYS A 80 8.18 -4.83 -11.44
CA LYS A 80 8.70 -6.21 -11.39
C LYS A 80 8.80 -6.79 -9.99
N SER A 81 9.09 -5.95 -8.99
CA SER A 81 9.22 -6.39 -7.60
C SER A 81 7.84 -6.54 -6.97
N ASP A 82 7.50 -7.75 -6.48
CA ASP A 82 6.24 -8.01 -5.80
C ASP A 82 6.09 -7.18 -4.52
N ALA A 83 7.17 -6.98 -3.78
CA ALA A 83 7.16 -6.16 -2.57
C ALA A 83 6.86 -4.69 -2.91
N ASP A 84 7.53 -4.13 -3.90
CA ASP A 84 7.30 -2.77 -4.38
C ASP A 84 5.87 -2.62 -4.92
N LEU A 85 5.40 -3.61 -5.66
CA LEU A 85 4.05 -3.62 -6.23
C LEU A 85 2.99 -3.50 -5.13
N LYS A 86 3.08 -4.31 -4.09
CA LYS A 86 2.16 -4.27 -2.95
C LYS A 86 2.20 -2.93 -2.23
N ASN A 87 3.39 -2.39 -2.00
CA ASN A 87 3.57 -1.10 -1.36
C ASN A 87 3.01 0.04 -2.22
N ILE A 88 3.23 0.02 -3.52
CA ILE A 88 2.69 1.00 -4.46
C ILE A 88 1.17 0.96 -4.46
N VAL A 89 0.58 -0.21 -4.60
CA VAL A 89 -0.89 -0.36 -4.62
C VAL A 89 -1.52 0.14 -3.33
N ALA A 90 -0.95 -0.24 -2.18
CA ALA A 90 -1.44 0.23 -0.89
C ALA A 90 -1.32 1.74 -0.75
N TYR A 91 -0.22 2.33 -1.17
CA TYR A 91 -0.02 3.77 -1.16
C TYR A 91 -1.05 4.49 -2.03
N VAL A 92 -1.18 4.07 -3.28
CA VAL A 92 -2.10 4.69 -4.24
C VAL A 92 -3.55 4.60 -3.75
N LEU A 93 -3.99 3.43 -3.29
CA LEU A 93 -5.36 3.22 -2.84
C LEU A 93 -5.68 3.90 -1.50
N SER A 94 -4.69 4.36 -0.78
CA SER A 94 -4.87 5.10 0.48
C SER A 94 -4.93 6.62 0.29
N ARG A 95 -4.81 7.13 -0.93
CA ARG A 95 -4.76 8.59 -1.22
C ARG A 95 -6.13 9.25 -1.36
#